data_b8dd7f8dc5c3203e26ea44fff8c67d9d
#
_entry.id   b8dd7f8dc5c3203e26ea44fff8c67d9d
#
_cell.length_a   1.000
_cell.length_b   1.000
_cell.length_c   1.000
_cell.angle_alpha   90.00
_cell.angle_beta   90.00
_cell.angle_gamma   90.00
#
_symmetry.space_group_name_H-M   'P 1'
#
loop_
_entity.id
_entity.type
_entity.pdbx_description
1 polymer ?
#
loop_
_entity_poly.entity_id
_entity_poly.type
_entity_poly.pdbx_seq_one_letter_code
_entity_poly.pdbx_strand_id
1 'polypeptide(L)'
;DELCSALLLPENPRVYYAIARQEGDGVTPPNRVNDCPDCPRCGAALRYDYVRYAHVGHVHCEKCGLASPAAEWLAMALDGEHHRLTLRHGEETYTLPMLHDSVFNIYNELAAVAVLSEMGLSMDEICAALEATPLTKTRLDQIQVKGVAVVSMMAKSNNSLPVSMVFDYIRRKPG
;
A
#
# COMPACT_ATOMS: atom_id res chain seq x y z
N ASP A 1 -4.99 5.70 -4.91
CA ASP A 1 -6.41 5.83 -4.53
C ASP A 1 -7.28 5.95 -5.79
N GLU A 2 -7.95 4.86 -6.16
CA GLU A 2 -8.71 4.75 -7.42
C GLU A 2 -9.84 5.78 -7.50
N LEU A 3 -10.44 6.14 -6.36
CA LEU A 3 -11.53 7.12 -6.33
C LEU A 3 -11.03 8.51 -6.71
N CYS A 4 -9.92 8.95 -6.15
CA CYS A 4 -9.30 10.23 -6.51
C CYS A 4 -8.88 10.22 -7.99
N SER A 5 -8.29 9.14 -8.46
CA SER A 5 -7.89 8.96 -9.86
C SER A 5 -9.08 9.03 -10.81
N ALA A 6 -10.24 8.46 -10.43
CA ALA A 6 -11.45 8.49 -11.24
C ALA A 6 -12.08 9.88 -11.36
N LEU A 7 -11.82 10.77 -10.40
CA LEU A 7 -12.34 12.15 -10.39
C LEU A 7 -11.45 13.15 -11.15
N LEU A 8 -10.23 12.75 -11.52
CA LEU A 8 -9.34 13.61 -12.29
C LEU A 8 -9.77 13.67 -13.76
N LEU A 9 -9.55 14.84 -14.36
CA LEU A 9 -9.78 15.00 -15.80
C LEU A 9 -8.82 14.09 -16.59
N PRO A 10 -9.27 13.50 -17.71
CA PRO A 10 -8.46 12.56 -18.50
C PRO A 10 -7.13 13.14 -18.99
N GLU A 11 -7.08 14.44 -19.24
CA GLU A 11 -5.89 15.17 -19.74
C GLU A 11 -4.82 15.40 -18.67
N ASN A 12 -5.13 15.21 -17.37
CA ASN A 12 -4.15 15.37 -16.31
C ASN A 12 -3.16 14.19 -16.35
N PRO A 13 -1.84 14.45 -16.43
CA PRO A 13 -0.85 13.39 -16.36
C PRO A 13 -0.93 12.67 -15.01
N ARG A 14 -0.68 11.37 -15.03
CA ARG A 14 -0.75 10.52 -13.84
C ARG A 14 0.39 9.54 -13.87
N VAL A 15 0.94 9.29 -12.71
CA VAL A 15 1.92 8.24 -12.46
C VAL A 15 1.30 7.27 -11.46
N TYR A 16 1.30 5.99 -11.80
CA TYR A 16 0.72 4.95 -10.96
C TYR A 16 1.82 4.10 -10.33
N TYR A 17 1.64 3.80 -9.05
CA TYR A 17 2.52 2.89 -8.33
C TYR A 17 1.70 1.80 -7.64
N ALA A 18 2.26 0.61 -7.53
CA ALA A 18 1.59 -0.54 -6.93
C ALA A 18 2.59 -1.52 -6.31
N ILE A 19 2.06 -2.43 -5.51
CA ILE A 19 2.75 -3.64 -5.10
C ILE A 19 2.15 -4.78 -5.91
N ALA A 20 2.98 -5.55 -6.60
CA ALA A 20 2.57 -6.74 -7.32
C ALA A 20 1.95 -7.77 -6.38
N ARG A 21 1.18 -8.70 -6.94
CA ARG A 21 0.64 -9.83 -6.17
C ARG A 21 1.76 -10.56 -5.45
N GLN A 22 1.58 -10.77 -4.16
CA GLN A 22 2.49 -11.54 -3.32
C GLN A 22 1.86 -12.89 -2.96
N GLU A 23 2.69 -13.83 -2.52
CA GLU A 23 2.22 -15.10 -2.00
C GLU A 23 1.24 -14.89 -0.84
N GLY A 24 0.13 -15.61 -0.83
CA GLY A 24 -0.92 -15.48 0.18
C GLY A 24 -1.96 -14.38 -0.07
N ASP A 25 -1.83 -13.56 -1.12
CA ASP A 25 -2.84 -12.57 -1.46
C ASP A 25 -4.15 -13.22 -1.92
N GLY A 26 -5.22 -12.91 -1.22
CA GLY A 26 -6.57 -13.33 -1.56
C GLY A 26 -7.25 -12.41 -2.60
N VAL A 27 -8.46 -12.76 -2.98
CA VAL A 27 -9.31 -11.98 -3.90
C VAL A 27 -10.50 -11.33 -3.19
N THR A 28 -10.54 -11.41 -1.86
CA THR A 28 -11.61 -10.83 -1.05
C THR A 28 -10.99 -9.94 0.03
N PRO A 29 -11.43 -8.68 0.15
CA PRO A 29 -10.96 -7.81 1.22
C PRO A 29 -11.18 -8.44 2.60
N PRO A 30 -10.13 -8.55 3.43
CA PRO A 30 -10.23 -9.22 4.73
C PRO A 30 -10.98 -8.38 5.78
N ASN A 31 -11.11 -7.08 5.56
CA ASN A 31 -11.78 -6.13 6.45
C ASN A 31 -13.23 -5.91 5.99
N ARG A 32 -14.14 -5.70 6.94
CA ARG A 32 -15.55 -5.37 6.64
C ARG A 32 -15.72 -3.99 6.02
N VAL A 33 -14.80 -3.08 6.31
CA VAL A 33 -14.81 -1.73 5.74
C VAL A 33 -14.12 -1.78 4.38
N ASN A 34 -14.89 -1.51 3.34
CA ASN A 34 -14.41 -1.34 1.97
C ASN A 34 -14.93 0.00 1.46
N ASP A 35 -14.02 0.95 1.25
CA ASP A 35 -14.39 2.30 0.84
C ASP A 35 -14.73 2.39 -0.66
N CYS A 36 -14.42 1.35 -1.44
CA CYS A 36 -14.62 1.32 -2.89
C CYS A 36 -15.15 -0.05 -3.35
N PRO A 37 -16.36 -0.48 -2.90
CA PRO A 37 -16.92 -1.78 -3.27
C PRO A 37 -17.47 -1.78 -4.70
N ASP A 38 -17.85 -0.60 -5.21
CA ASP A 38 -18.56 -0.43 -6.47
C ASP A 38 -17.74 0.33 -7.51
N CYS A 39 -17.95 -0.01 -8.76
CA CYS A 39 -17.28 0.62 -9.89
C CYS A 39 -17.66 2.10 -10.00
N PRO A 40 -16.70 3.04 -9.96
CA PRO A 40 -16.99 4.48 -10.05
C PRO A 40 -17.55 4.89 -11.41
N ARG A 41 -17.41 4.04 -12.44
CA ARG A 41 -17.91 4.33 -13.79
C ARG A 41 -19.37 3.89 -14.00
N CYS A 42 -19.78 2.74 -13.43
CA CYS A 42 -21.10 2.17 -13.75
C CYS A 42 -21.88 1.64 -12.55
N GLY A 43 -21.37 1.78 -11.33
CA GLY A 43 -22.02 1.35 -10.09
C GLY A 43 -22.15 -0.17 -9.89
N ALA A 44 -21.53 -1.00 -10.76
CA ALA A 44 -21.53 -2.44 -10.54
C ALA A 44 -20.43 -2.82 -9.53
N ALA A 45 -20.63 -3.93 -8.81
CA ALA A 45 -19.61 -4.41 -7.86
C ALA A 45 -18.27 -4.67 -8.56
N LEU A 46 -17.19 -4.24 -7.92
CA LEU A 46 -15.81 -4.51 -8.36
C LEU A 46 -15.40 -5.93 -7.99
N ARG A 47 -14.58 -6.54 -8.86
CA ARG A 47 -13.91 -7.81 -8.61
C ARG A 47 -12.43 -7.57 -8.36
N TYR A 48 -11.85 -8.33 -7.45
CA TYR A 48 -10.43 -8.27 -7.16
C TYR A 48 -9.69 -9.42 -7.84
N ASP A 49 -8.61 -9.09 -8.53
CA ASP A 49 -7.63 -10.07 -9.00
C ASP A 49 -6.71 -10.47 -7.85
N TYR A 50 -6.39 -9.52 -6.97
CA TYR A 50 -5.79 -9.75 -5.66
C TYR A 50 -6.02 -8.54 -4.74
N VAL A 51 -5.97 -8.78 -3.43
CA VAL A 51 -6.02 -7.75 -2.38
C VAL A 51 -4.67 -7.72 -1.68
N ARG A 52 -4.00 -6.56 -1.68
CA ARG A 52 -2.72 -6.39 -1.01
C ARG A 52 -2.84 -5.83 0.40
N TYR A 53 -3.75 -4.87 0.60
CA TYR A 53 -3.93 -4.19 1.87
C TYR A 53 -5.37 -3.67 2.01
N ALA A 54 -6.09 -4.12 3.01
CA ALA A 54 -7.48 -3.75 3.26
C ALA A 54 -8.38 -3.95 2.02
N HIS A 55 -8.71 -2.88 1.31
CA HIS A 55 -9.41 -2.90 0.01
C HIS A 55 -8.51 -2.43 -1.15
N VAL A 56 -7.22 -2.23 -0.90
CA VAL A 56 -6.24 -1.84 -1.93
C VAL A 56 -5.67 -3.10 -2.57
N GLY A 57 -5.73 -3.17 -3.89
CA GLY A 57 -5.27 -4.28 -4.69
C GLY A 57 -5.44 -4.01 -6.17
N HIS A 58 -5.54 -5.06 -6.97
CA HIS A 58 -5.86 -4.95 -8.38
C HIS A 58 -7.31 -5.34 -8.60
N VAL A 59 -8.09 -4.45 -9.22
CA VAL A 59 -9.54 -4.63 -9.41
C VAL A 59 -9.94 -4.51 -10.86
N HIS A 60 -11.05 -5.13 -11.21
CA HIS A 60 -11.71 -4.93 -12.49
C HIS A 60 -13.25 -4.94 -12.34
N CYS A 61 -13.93 -4.35 -13.32
CA CYS A 61 -15.38 -4.34 -13.42
C CYS A 61 -15.82 -5.20 -14.62
N GLU A 62 -16.47 -6.31 -14.35
CA GLU A 62 -17.01 -7.22 -15.38
C GLU A 62 -18.06 -6.55 -16.30
N LYS A 63 -18.76 -5.51 -15.80
CA LYS A 63 -19.84 -4.84 -16.53
C LYS A 63 -19.32 -3.82 -17.55
N CYS A 64 -18.32 -3.02 -17.21
CA CYS A 64 -17.90 -1.89 -18.09
C CYS A 64 -16.43 -1.96 -18.49
N GLY A 65 -15.69 -3.00 -18.06
CA GLY A 65 -14.29 -3.18 -18.41
C GLY A 65 -13.33 -2.20 -17.72
N LEU A 66 -13.80 -1.43 -16.71
CA LEU A 66 -12.88 -0.66 -15.89
C LEU A 66 -11.92 -1.62 -15.19
N ALA A 67 -10.63 -1.30 -15.18
CA ALA A 67 -9.63 -2.06 -14.45
C ALA A 67 -8.62 -1.11 -13.79
N SER A 68 -7.93 -1.60 -12.77
CA SER A 68 -6.78 -0.90 -12.20
C SER A 68 -5.77 -0.61 -13.30
N PRO A 69 -5.24 0.62 -13.40
CA PRO A 69 -4.25 0.97 -14.39
C PRO A 69 -2.94 0.20 -14.18
N ALA A 70 -2.18 0.02 -15.26
CA ALA A 70 -0.83 -0.50 -15.15
C ALA A 70 0.02 0.47 -14.30
N ALA A 71 0.77 -0.07 -13.35
CA ALA A 71 1.66 0.73 -12.54
C ALA A 71 3.00 0.92 -13.25
N GLU A 72 3.45 2.18 -13.35
CA GLU A 72 4.78 2.53 -13.86
C GLU A 72 5.84 2.16 -12.81
N TRP A 73 5.53 2.37 -11.54
CA TRP A 73 6.36 2.01 -10.39
C TRP A 73 5.77 0.78 -9.70
N LEU A 74 6.35 -0.39 -9.94
CA LEU A 74 5.82 -1.66 -9.44
C LEU A 74 6.80 -2.35 -8.50
N ALA A 75 6.46 -2.42 -7.19
CA ALA A 75 7.20 -3.27 -6.25
C ALA A 75 6.90 -4.74 -6.56
N MET A 76 7.87 -5.43 -7.13
CA MET A 76 7.75 -6.82 -7.60
C MET A 76 7.87 -7.82 -6.45
N ALA A 77 8.80 -7.58 -5.53
CA ALA A 77 9.07 -8.44 -4.38
C ALA A 77 9.36 -7.63 -3.14
N LEU A 78 8.94 -8.15 -2.00
CA LEU A 78 9.16 -7.59 -0.67
C LEU A 78 9.94 -8.61 0.16
N ASP A 79 11.17 -8.26 0.53
CA ASP A 79 12.03 -9.07 1.39
C ASP A 79 12.07 -8.46 2.80
N GLY A 80 11.19 -8.96 3.67
CA GLY A 80 11.10 -8.50 5.05
C GLY A 80 12.30 -8.92 5.90
N GLU A 81 12.98 -10.02 5.56
CA GLU A 81 14.15 -10.51 6.30
C GLU A 81 15.37 -9.59 6.13
N HIS A 82 15.58 -9.11 4.89
CA HIS A 82 16.72 -8.25 4.57
C HIS A 82 16.34 -6.77 4.47
N HIS A 83 15.09 -6.42 4.75
CA HIS A 83 14.55 -5.06 4.61
C HIS A 83 14.84 -4.45 3.23
N ARG A 84 14.49 -5.20 2.18
CA ARG A 84 14.68 -4.78 0.79
C ARG A 84 13.39 -4.96 -0.02
N LEU A 85 13.18 -4.09 -0.99
CA LEU A 85 12.15 -4.26 -1.99
C LEU A 85 12.76 -4.20 -3.39
N THR A 86 12.20 -5.00 -4.30
CA THR A 86 12.55 -4.98 -5.72
C THR A 86 11.52 -4.14 -6.45
N LEU A 87 11.93 -3.03 -7.02
CA LEU A 87 11.10 -2.07 -7.73
C LEU A 87 11.40 -2.09 -9.21
N ARG A 88 10.36 -2.21 -10.04
CA ARG A 88 10.45 -2.07 -11.50
C ARG A 88 9.89 -0.71 -11.93
N HIS A 89 10.61 -0.05 -12.83
CA HIS A 89 10.15 1.14 -13.54
C HIS A 89 10.56 1.03 -15.03
N GLY A 90 9.59 0.92 -15.92
CA GLY A 90 9.82 0.58 -17.30
C GLY A 90 10.52 -0.77 -17.46
N GLU A 91 11.66 -0.79 -18.13
CA GLU A 91 12.52 -1.98 -18.30
C GLU A 91 13.57 -2.15 -17.19
N GLU A 92 13.71 -1.15 -16.33
CA GLU A 92 14.72 -1.15 -15.28
C GLU A 92 14.18 -1.74 -13.97
N THR A 93 15.10 -2.35 -13.22
CA THR A 93 14.81 -2.94 -11.91
C THR A 93 15.81 -2.45 -10.90
N TYR A 94 15.31 -2.02 -9.75
CA TYR A 94 16.08 -1.45 -8.66
C TYR A 94 15.86 -2.27 -7.38
N THR A 95 16.88 -2.34 -6.54
CA THR A 95 16.75 -2.87 -5.18
C THR A 95 16.86 -1.72 -4.20
N LEU A 96 15.78 -1.42 -3.50
CA LEU A 96 15.69 -0.32 -2.55
C LEU A 96 15.72 -0.82 -1.11
N PRO A 97 16.22 -0.03 -0.14
CA PRO A 97 15.94 -0.30 1.25
C PRO A 97 14.42 -0.22 1.48
N MET A 98 13.88 -1.14 2.27
CA MET A 98 12.49 -1.11 2.73
C MET A 98 12.46 -0.57 4.16
N LEU A 99 11.96 0.64 4.34
CA LEU A 99 12.01 1.33 5.62
C LEU A 99 11.11 0.68 6.68
N HIS A 100 10.04 0.01 6.26
CA HIS A 100 9.09 -0.65 7.13
C HIS A 100 8.45 -1.87 6.48
N ASP A 101 8.15 -2.89 7.27
CA ASP A 101 7.50 -4.13 6.78
C ASP A 101 5.98 -3.99 6.63
N SER A 102 5.39 -2.93 7.17
CA SER A 102 3.94 -2.74 7.05
C SER A 102 3.55 -2.23 5.67
N VAL A 103 2.61 -2.91 5.04
CA VAL A 103 2.21 -2.68 3.64
C VAL A 103 1.83 -1.22 3.38
N PHE A 104 1.13 -0.55 4.30
CA PHE A 104 0.77 0.86 4.11
C PHE A 104 1.99 1.80 4.09
N ASN A 105 3.06 1.49 4.84
CA ASN A 105 4.30 2.26 4.78
C ASN A 105 5.07 2.00 3.50
N ILE A 106 5.03 0.78 2.97
CA ILE A 106 5.62 0.47 1.66
C ILE A 106 4.91 1.28 0.56
N TYR A 107 3.58 1.40 0.60
CA TYR A 107 2.87 2.29 -0.33
C TYR A 107 3.29 3.76 -0.18
N ASN A 108 3.52 4.25 1.05
CA ASN A 108 4.02 5.61 1.27
C ASN A 108 5.44 5.79 0.71
N GLU A 109 6.30 4.79 0.88
CA GLU A 109 7.66 4.77 0.34
C GLU A 109 7.65 4.78 -1.19
N LEU A 110 6.83 3.93 -1.82
CA LEU A 110 6.65 3.94 -3.27
C LEU A 110 6.15 5.28 -3.81
N ALA A 111 5.21 5.92 -3.11
CA ALA A 111 4.75 7.26 -3.45
C ALA A 111 5.89 8.28 -3.40
N ALA A 112 6.72 8.23 -2.35
CA ALA A 112 7.87 9.13 -2.22
C ALA A 112 8.89 8.89 -3.34
N VAL A 113 9.24 7.63 -3.62
CA VAL A 113 10.16 7.27 -4.71
C VAL A 113 9.65 7.79 -6.05
N ALA A 114 8.38 7.53 -6.39
CA ALA A 114 7.78 8.00 -7.63
C ALA A 114 7.84 9.53 -7.75
N VAL A 115 7.43 10.26 -6.71
CA VAL A 115 7.43 11.73 -6.72
C VAL A 115 8.86 12.29 -6.83
N LEU A 116 9.83 11.76 -6.08
CA LEU A 116 11.22 12.24 -6.13
C LEU A 116 11.85 12.00 -7.49
N SER A 117 11.56 10.85 -8.12
CA SER A 117 12.02 10.57 -9.48
C SER A 117 11.40 11.52 -10.52
N GLU A 118 10.09 11.79 -10.42
CA GLU A 118 9.41 12.78 -11.28
C GLU A 118 9.95 14.21 -11.07
N MET A 119 10.49 14.50 -9.89
CA MET A 119 11.20 15.75 -9.59
C MET A 119 12.63 15.78 -10.15
N GLY A 120 13.12 14.70 -10.74
CA GLY A 120 14.41 14.60 -11.41
C GLY A 120 15.57 14.06 -10.55
N LEU A 121 15.28 13.49 -9.37
CA LEU A 121 16.31 12.82 -8.60
C LEU A 121 16.63 11.45 -9.25
N SER A 122 17.92 11.11 -9.27
CA SER A 122 18.37 9.78 -9.69
C SER A 122 18.01 8.71 -8.64
N MET A 123 17.91 7.47 -9.09
CA MET A 123 17.64 6.36 -8.16
C MET A 123 18.73 6.18 -7.11
N ASP A 124 19.98 6.49 -7.44
CA ASP A 124 21.10 6.45 -6.48
C ASP A 124 20.91 7.49 -5.36
N GLU A 125 20.49 8.71 -5.71
CA GLU A 125 20.20 9.77 -4.72
C GLU A 125 18.99 9.37 -3.85
N ILE A 126 17.95 8.80 -4.43
CA ILE A 126 16.76 8.32 -3.72
C ILE A 126 17.15 7.18 -2.76
N CYS A 127 17.92 6.19 -3.22
CA CYS A 127 18.41 5.09 -2.38
C CYS A 127 19.25 5.62 -1.20
N ALA A 128 20.17 6.52 -1.47
CA ALA A 128 21.00 7.12 -0.42
C ALA A 128 20.16 7.89 0.61
N ALA A 129 19.15 8.62 0.16
CA ALA A 129 18.23 9.34 1.05
C ALA A 129 17.37 8.37 1.90
N LEU A 130 16.88 7.27 1.32
CA LEU A 130 16.16 6.25 2.06
C LEU A 130 17.06 5.59 3.13
N GLU A 131 18.29 5.22 2.78
CA GLU A 131 19.26 4.62 3.72
C GLU A 131 19.65 5.57 4.86
N ALA A 132 19.70 6.87 4.60
CA ALA A 132 19.97 7.89 5.60
C ALA A 132 18.73 8.25 6.46
N THR A 133 17.55 7.82 6.06
CA THR A 133 16.31 8.15 6.78
C THR A 133 16.19 7.30 8.04
N PRO A 134 16.15 7.91 9.24
CA PRO A 134 15.98 7.13 10.46
C PRO A 134 14.59 6.49 10.49
N LEU A 135 14.55 5.22 10.88
CA LEU A 135 13.27 4.52 11.12
C LEU A 135 12.50 5.24 12.21
N THR A 136 11.46 5.95 11.83
CA THR A 136 10.58 6.63 12.78
C THR A 136 9.63 5.63 13.41
N LYS A 137 9.17 5.92 14.63
CA LYS A 137 8.13 5.13 15.30
C LYS A 137 6.92 5.01 14.38
N THR A 138 6.46 3.79 14.17
CA THR A 138 5.28 3.52 13.35
C THR A 138 4.00 3.89 14.10
N ARG A 139 2.87 3.83 13.41
CA ARG A 139 1.54 3.96 14.05
C ARG A 139 1.18 2.77 14.95
N LEU A 140 2.01 1.74 14.97
CA LEU A 140 1.92 0.58 15.84
C LEU A 140 3.21 0.51 16.64
N ASP A 141 3.11 0.61 17.96
CA ASP A 141 4.23 0.47 18.89
C ASP A 141 3.88 -0.62 19.91
N GLN A 142 4.84 -1.47 20.22
CA GLN A 142 4.67 -2.53 21.20
C GLN A 142 5.78 -2.42 22.26
N ILE A 143 5.37 -2.22 23.50
CA ILE A 143 6.27 -2.10 24.64
C ILE A 143 5.91 -3.12 25.72
N GLN A 144 6.90 -3.51 26.51
CA GLN A 144 6.69 -4.34 27.70
C GLN A 144 6.69 -3.46 28.95
N VAL A 145 5.61 -3.48 29.70
CA VAL A 145 5.48 -2.76 30.97
C VAL A 145 5.16 -3.73 32.09
N LYS A 146 6.09 -3.94 33.00
CA LYS A 146 5.93 -4.87 34.14
C LYS A 146 5.44 -6.27 33.72
N GLY A 147 5.96 -6.80 32.63
CA GLY A 147 5.60 -8.12 32.11
C GLY A 147 4.30 -8.17 31.28
N VAL A 148 3.65 -7.02 31.09
CA VAL A 148 2.45 -6.91 30.26
C VAL A 148 2.83 -6.32 28.90
N ALA A 149 2.42 -6.99 27.82
CA ALA A 149 2.57 -6.45 26.48
C ALA A 149 1.54 -5.32 26.24
N VAL A 150 2.03 -4.11 26.04
CA VAL A 150 1.19 -2.95 25.71
C VAL A 150 1.36 -2.65 24.23
N VAL A 151 0.27 -2.67 23.49
CA VAL A 151 0.25 -2.33 22.06
C VAL A 151 -0.45 -0.98 21.89
N SER A 152 0.28 0.00 21.39
CA SER A 152 -0.25 1.30 21.02
C SER A 152 -0.49 1.34 19.51
N MET A 153 -1.72 1.59 19.10
CA MET A 153 -2.09 1.72 17.69
C MET A 153 -2.75 3.08 17.46
N MET A 154 -2.20 3.85 16.52
CA MET A 154 -2.77 5.13 16.16
C MET A 154 -3.80 4.94 15.04
N ALA A 155 -5.07 5.21 15.34
CA ALA A 155 -6.15 5.26 14.36
C ALA A 155 -6.80 6.65 14.40
N LYS A 156 -7.04 7.23 13.21
CA LYS A 156 -7.79 8.49 13.15
C LYS A 156 -9.26 8.22 13.44
N SER A 157 -9.84 8.96 14.39
CA SER A 157 -11.23 8.80 14.83
C SER A 157 -12.28 9.04 13.73
N ASN A 158 -11.93 9.79 12.70
CA ASN A 158 -12.80 10.10 11.56
C ASN A 158 -12.63 9.14 10.36
N ASN A 159 -11.87 8.06 10.52
CA ASN A 159 -11.66 7.06 9.47
C ASN A 159 -12.00 5.68 10.02
N SER A 160 -13.06 5.07 9.50
CA SER A 160 -13.57 3.77 9.94
C SER A 160 -12.62 2.61 9.65
N LEU A 161 -11.86 2.67 8.56
CA LEU A 161 -10.94 1.60 8.17
C LEU A 161 -9.81 1.37 9.18
N PRO A 162 -8.98 2.36 9.56
CA PRO A 162 -7.95 2.16 10.58
C PRO A 162 -8.51 1.71 11.93
N VAL A 163 -9.68 2.21 12.34
CA VAL A 163 -10.34 1.77 13.58
C VAL A 163 -10.74 0.30 13.48
N SER A 164 -11.37 -0.11 12.39
CA SER A 164 -11.74 -1.51 12.15
C SER A 164 -10.52 -2.44 12.11
N MET A 165 -9.39 -2.00 11.55
CA MET A 165 -8.15 -2.75 11.52
C MET A 165 -7.55 -2.99 12.91
N VAL A 166 -7.72 -2.05 13.86
CA VAL A 166 -7.32 -2.27 15.27
C VAL A 166 -8.08 -3.46 15.86
N PHE A 167 -9.40 -3.53 15.65
CA PHE A 167 -10.20 -4.66 16.13
C PHE A 167 -9.84 -5.98 15.43
N ASP A 168 -9.53 -5.94 14.13
CA ASP A 168 -9.05 -7.13 13.42
C ASP A 168 -7.70 -7.61 13.95
N TYR A 169 -6.80 -6.70 14.30
CA TYR A 169 -5.52 -7.02 14.93
C TYR A 169 -5.71 -7.72 16.28
N ILE A 170 -6.58 -7.16 17.14
CA ILE A 170 -6.88 -7.74 18.46
C ILE A 170 -7.48 -9.15 18.30
N ARG A 171 -8.45 -9.31 17.39
CA ARG A 171 -9.13 -10.59 17.16
C ARG A 171 -8.20 -11.71 16.68
N ARG A 172 -7.12 -11.37 15.96
CA ARG A 172 -6.16 -12.35 15.42
C ARG A 172 -5.07 -12.74 16.42
N LYS A 173 -4.92 -12.01 17.53
CA LYS A 173 -3.96 -12.39 18.56
C LYS A 173 -4.55 -13.53 19.38
N PRO A 174 -3.83 -14.66 19.54
CA PRO A 174 -4.19 -15.65 20.54
C PRO A 174 -4.11 -14.99 21.93
N GLY A 175 -5.14 -15.19 22.74
CA GLY A 175 -5.21 -14.71 24.13
C GLY A 175 -4.15 -15.35 25.02
#